data_64dddf43d2baad2203659a647f9ea8f0
#
_entry.id   64dddf43d2baad2203659a647f9ea8f0
#
_cell.length_a   1.000
_cell.length_b   1.000
_cell.length_c   1.000
_cell.angle_alpha   90.00
_cell.angle_beta   90.00
_cell.angle_gamma   90.00
#
_symmetry.space_group_name_H-M   'P 1'
#
loop_
_entity.id
_entity.type
_entity.pdbx_description
1 polymer ?
#
loop_
_entity_poly.entity_id
_entity_poly.type
_entity_poly.pdbx_seq_one_letter_code
_entity_poly.pdbx_strand_id
1 'polypeptide(L)'
;MKRRVFVAINLPEKVKKGLASYQDKWPELPVRWTKKDNLHITLEFFGCLAEGELLNALKDTEELASRHKPFSVTLNKTCYGPPGKPARMVWAIGDRVKELDLLPHITLGRINVWEFRKIEPEERPVLDEDININFKVSSIEIMESVLKRGGPEYTILKSYNLF
;
A
#
# COMPACT_ATOMS: atom_id res chain seq x y z
N MET A 1 19.32 -1.82 -18.18
CA MET A 1 17.87 -1.81 -18.03
C MET A 1 17.51 -1.33 -16.61
N LYS A 2 16.59 -0.39 -16.50
CA LYS A 2 16.16 0.11 -15.20
C LYS A 2 14.91 -0.60 -14.73
N ARG A 3 14.84 -0.83 -13.42
CA ARG A 3 13.69 -1.46 -12.77
C ARG A 3 13.05 -0.49 -11.80
N ARG A 4 11.74 -0.43 -11.78
CA ARG A 4 10.99 0.39 -10.83
C ARG A 4 10.79 -0.41 -9.55
N VAL A 5 11.42 0.04 -8.47
CA VAL A 5 11.60 -0.75 -7.24
C VAL A 5 11.11 0.03 -6.02
N PHE A 6 10.52 -0.69 -5.09
CA PHE A 6 10.08 -0.15 -3.80
C PHE A 6 10.19 -1.20 -2.71
N VAL A 7 10.24 -0.75 -1.46
CA VAL A 7 10.21 -1.62 -0.28
C VAL A 7 8.82 -1.59 0.31
N ALA A 8 8.28 -2.74 0.63
CA ALA A 8 6.92 -2.86 1.11
C ALA A 8 6.75 -3.95 2.16
N ILE A 9 5.66 -3.85 2.89
CA ILE A 9 5.13 -4.95 3.69
C ILE A 9 4.09 -5.65 2.83
N ASN A 10 4.35 -6.90 2.45
CA ASN A 10 3.37 -7.74 1.78
C ASN A 10 2.40 -8.26 2.84
N LEU A 11 1.10 -8.15 2.56
CA LEU A 11 0.07 -8.48 3.53
C LEU A 11 -0.23 -9.98 3.55
N PRO A 12 -0.60 -10.55 4.71
CA PRO A 12 -1.14 -11.90 4.76
C PRO A 12 -2.38 -12.05 3.87
N GLU A 13 -2.60 -13.21 3.32
CA GLU A 13 -3.73 -13.46 2.41
C GLU A 13 -5.08 -13.15 3.07
N LYS A 14 -5.24 -13.47 4.34
CA LYS A 14 -6.45 -13.17 5.11
C LYS A 14 -6.72 -11.67 5.18
N VAL A 15 -5.66 -10.87 5.35
CA VAL A 15 -5.77 -9.40 5.38
C VAL A 15 -6.15 -8.87 4.01
N LYS A 16 -5.53 -9.38 2.95
CA LYS A 16 -5.88 -9.00 1.58
C LYS A 16 -7.34 -9.28 1.26
N LYS A 17 -7.85 -10.43 1.65
CA LYS A 17 -9.28 -10.80 1.47
C LYS A 17 -10.19 -9.87 2.24
N GLY A 18 -9.84 -9.57 3.49
CA GLY A 18 -10.62 -8.64 4.33
C GLY A 18 -10.70 -7.25 3.72
N LEU A 19 -9.57 -6.73 3.23
CA LEU A 19 -9.52 -5.42 2.59
C LEU A 19 -10.26 -5.38 1.25
N ALA A 20 -10.17 -6.45 0.48
CA ALA A 20 -10.86 -6.52 -0.81
C ALA A 20 -12.38 -6.39 -0.66
N SER A 21 -12.94 -6.84 0.46
CA SER A 21 -14.37 -6.72 0.73
C SER A 21 -14.83 -5.26 0.83
N TYR A 22 -13.95 -4.35 1.24
CA TYR A 22 -14.28 -2.92 1.32
C TYR A 22 -14.36 -2.26 -0.06
N GLN A 23 -13.69 -2.81 -1.05
CA GLN A 23 -13.70 -2.26 -2.41
C GLN A 23 -15.09 -2.33 -3.06
N ASP A 24 -15.96 -3.21 -2.59
CA ASP A 24 -17.31 -3.38 -3.13
C ASP A 24 -18.34 -2.43 -2.49
N LYS A 25 -17.96 -1.65 -1.49
CA LYS A 25 -18.89 -0.80 -0.74
C LYS A 25 -19.30 0.48 -1.45
N TRP A 26 -18.51 0.94 -2.41
CA TRP A 26 -18.74 2.22 -3.07
C TRP A 26 -18.72 2.08 -4.59
N PRO A 27 -19.70 1.34 -5.18
CA PRO A 27 -19.75 1.12 -6.62
C PRO A 27 -19.98 2.42 -7.41
N GLU A 28 -20.53 3.45 -6.79
CA GLU A 28 -20.76 4.76 -7.40
C GLU A 28 -19.50 5.60 -7.58
N LEU A 29 -18.41 5.23 -6.91
CA LEU A 29 -17.15 5.97 -7.02
C LEU A 29 -16.40 5.59 -8.31
N PRO A 30 -15.86 6.58 -9.04
CA PRO A 30 -15.03 6.33 -10.20
C PRO A 30 -13.61 5.94 -9.77
N VAL A 31 -13.45 4.75 -9.27
CA VAL A 31 -12.20 4.24 -8.70
C VAL A 31 -11.69 3.05 -9.50
N ARG A 32 -10.41 3.07 -9.78
CA ARG A 32 -9.69 1.90 -10.26
C ARG A 32 -9.17 1.15 -9.03
N TRP A 33 -9.85 0.07 -8.67
CA TRP A 33 -9.52 -0.68 -7.47
C TRP A 33 -8.23 -1.48 -7.65
N THR A 34 -7.42 -1.48 -6.61
CA THR A 34 -6.18 -2.25 -6.57
C THR A 34 -6.50 -3.74 -6.57
N LYS A 35 -5.83 -4.51 -7.40
CA LYS A 35 -5.98 -5.97 -7.40
C LYS A 35 -5.58 -6.50 -6.02
N LYS A 36 -6.33 -7.48 -5.53
CA LYS A 36 -6.10 -8.05 -4.20
C LYS A 36 -4.62 -8.41 -3.97
N ASP A 37 -3.99 -9.06 -4.94
CA ASP A 37 -2.59 -9.50 -4.81
C ASP A 37 -1.59 -8.34 -4.77
N ASN A 38 -2.00 -7.14 -5.16
CA ASN A 38 -1.16 -5.95 -5.14
C ASN A 38 -1.33 -5.11 -3.86
N LEU A 39 -2.24 -5.49 -2.98
CA LEU A 39 -2.45 -4.76 -1.73
C LEU A 39 -1.21 -4.89 -0.83
N HIS A 40 -0.67 -3.77 -0.40
CA HIS A 40 0.56 -3.72 0.39
C HIS A 40 0.68 -2.39 1.13
N ILE A 41 1.61 -2.33 2.09
CA ILE A 41 2.03 -1.06 2.69
C ILE A 41 3.38 -0.71 2.10
N THR A 42 3.49 0.44 1.44
CA THR A 42 4.78 0.91 0.93
C THR A 42 5.58 1.56 2.06
N LEU A 43 6.84 1.14 2.22
CA LEU A 43 7.77 1.75 3.17
C LEU A 43 8.62 2.81 2.49
N GLU A 44 9.13 2.53 1.30
CA GLU A 44 9.99 3.46 0.58
C GLU A 44 9.96 3.19 -0.92
N PHE A 45 9.86 4.24 -1.73
CA PHE A 45 10.01 4.15 -3.18
C PHE A 45 11.44 4.50 -3.57
N PHE A 46 12.11 3.59 -4.23
CA PHE A 46 13.44 3.87 -4.81
C PHE A 46 13.35 4.46 -6.22
N GLY A 47 12.24 4.23 -6.90
CA GLY A 47 12.07 4.67 -8.29
C GLY A 47 12.71 3.71 -9.28
N CYS A 48 13.15 4.25 -10.42
CA CYS A 48 13.76 3.44 -11.48
C CYS A 48 15.25 3.29 -11.20
N LEU A 49 15.68 2.06 -10.94
CA LEU A 49 17.05 1.74 -10.54
C LEU A 49 17.79 0.97 -11.64
N ALA A 50 19.03 1.36 -11.89
CA ALA A 50 19.97 0.56 -12.66
C ALA A 50 20.46 -0.62 -11.80
N GLU A 51 21.11 -1.60 -12.41
CA GLU A 51 21.53 -2.82 -11.73
C GLU A 51 22.40 -2.56 -10.49
N GLY A 52 23.38 -1.65 -10.60
CA GLY A 52 24.24 -1.31 -9.47
C GLY A 52 23.48 -0.62 -8.33
N GLU A 53 22.52 0.23 -8.67
CA GLU A 53 21.67 0.91 -7.69
C GLU A 53 20.72 -0.10 -7.00
N LEU A 54 20.26 -1.11 -7.74
CA LEU A 54 19.43 -2.18 -7.20
C LEU A 54 20.19 -2.98 -6.14
N LEU A 55 21.44 -3.29 -6.37
CA LEU A 55 22.29 -3.99 -5.38
C LEU A 55 22.40 -3.18 -4.09
N ASN A 56 22.57 -1.86 -4.20
CA ASN A 56 22.60 -0.99 -3.02
C ASN A 56 21.26 -0.98 -2.28
N ALA A 57 20.14 -0.93 -3.02
CA ALA A 57 18.80 -0.95 -2.43
C ALA A 57 18.54 -2.28 -1.69
N LEU A 58 18.99 -3.41 -2.25
CA LEU A 58 18.90 -4.71 -1.59
C LEU A 58 19.67 -4.71 -0.28
N LYS A 59 20.88 -4.18 -0.29
CA LYS A 59 21.73 -4.11 0.91
C LYS A 59 21.13 -3.21 1.98
N ASP A 60 20.64 -2.05 1.60
CA ASP A 60 20.01 -1.09 2.52
C ASP A 60 18.76 -1.70 3.16
N THR A 61 17.98 -2.45 2.39
CA THR A 61 16.77 -3.12 2.89
C THR A 61 17.12 -4.24 3.86
N GLU A 62 18.17 -4.99 3.57
CA GLU A 62 18.67 -6.03 4.49
C GLU A 62 19.09 -5.42 5.83
N GLU A 63 19.81 -4.30 5.80
CA GLU A 63 20.21 -3.58 7.00
C GLU A 63 19.00 -3.08 7.79
N LEU A 64 18.02 -2.51 7.10
CA LEU A 64 16.78 -2.05 7.73
C LEU A 64 16.09 -3.20 8.45
N ALA A 65 15.93 -4.33 7.79
CA ALA A 65 15.29 -5.51 8.39
C ALA A 65 16.06 -6.02 9.61
N SER A 66 17.39 -5.99 9.57
CA SER A 66 18.24 -6.48 10.67
C SER A 66 18.13 -5.65 11.95
N ARG A 67 17.66 -4.41 11.84
CA ARG A 67 17.53 -3.50 12.98
C ARG A 67 16.18 -3.59 13.69
N HIS A 68 15.23 -4.32 13.14
CA HIS A 68 13.86 -4.34 13.65
C HIS A 68 13.41 -5.75 13.97
N LYS A 69 12.65 -5.85 15.06
CA LYS A 69 11.97 -7.08 15.45
C LYS A 69 10.62 -7.14 14.74
N PRO A 70 10.00 -8.32 14.62
CA PRO A 70 8.62 -8.41 14.19
C PRO A 70 7.72 -7.47 15.00
N PHE A 71 6.76 -6.87 14.33
CA PHE A 71 5.82 -5.93 14.96
C PHE A 71 4.41 -6.18 14.42
N SER A 72 3.43 -5.54 15.05
CA SER A 72 2.04 -5.65 14.63
C SER A 72 1.57 -4.35 14.00
N VAL A 73 0.68 -4.48 13.01
CA VAL A 73 -0.01 -3.36 12.38
C VAL A 73 -1.50 -3.51 12.66
N THR A 74 -2.12 -2.41 13.08
CA THR A 74 -3.56 -2.32 13.28
C THR A 74 -4.14 -1.35 12.28
N LEU A 75 -5.06 -1.82 11.45
CA LEU A 75 -5.83 -0.99 10.53
C LEU A 75 -7.18 -0.68 11.16
N ASN A 76 -7.60 0.58 11.18
CA ASN A 76 -8.78 0.99 11.92
C ASN A 76 -9.85 1.72 11.12
N LYS A 77 -9.55 2.30 9.96
CA LYS A 77 -10.60 2.90 9.13
C LYS A 77 -10.19 3.12 7.68
N THR A 78 -11.19 3.38 6.85
CA THR A 78 -11.00 3.83 5.47
C THR A 78 -11.10 5.35 5.40
N CYS A 79 -10.47 5.93 4.39
CA CYS A 79 -10.56 7.36 4.14
C CYS A 79 -10.15 7.69 2.70
N TYR A 80 -10.43 8.93 2.29
CA TYR A 80 -9.82 9.46 1.09
C TYR A 80 -8.36 9.84 1.38
N GLY A 81 -7.49 9.64 0.42
CA GLY A 81 -6.08 10.02 0.51
C GLY A 81 -5.64 10.90 -0.65
N PRO A 82 -4.56 11.66 -0.49
CA PRO A 82 -3.84 11.93 0.75
C PRO A 82 -4.56 12.98 1.62
N PRO A 83 -4.35 12.97 2.95
CA PRO A 83 -4.99 13.92 3.84
C PRO A 83 -4.52 15.34 3.55
N GLY A 84 -5.42 16.31 3.71
CA GLY A 84 -5.13 17.73 3.51
C GLY A 84 -4.97 18.17 2.05
N LYS A 85 -5.24 17.29 1.10
CA LYS A 85 -5.17 17.53 -0.34
C LYS A 85 -6.44 17.03 -1.03
N PRO A 86 -6.72 17.46 -2.25
CA PRO A 86 -7.83 16.88 -3.02
C PRO A 86 -7.70 15.36 -3.10
N ALA A 87 -8.80 14.65 -2.91
CA ALA A 87 -8.83 13.20 -2.90
C ALA A 87 -8.37 12.59 -4.23
N ARG A 88 -7.42 11.67 -4.15
CA ARG A 88 -6.84 10.97 -5.31
C ARG A 88 -6.87 9.46 -5.13
N MET A 89 -7.07 8.99 -3.92
CA MET A 89 -7.02 7.57 -3.58
C MET A 89 -8.03 7.23 -2.50
N VAL A 90 -8.36 5.97 -2.41
CA VAL A 90 -9.07 5.39 -1.28
C VAL A 90 -8.06 4.58 -0.49
N TRP A 91 -7.95 4.87 0.79
CA TRP A 91 -6.98 4.24 1.69
C TRP A 91 -7.64 3.47 2.82
N ALA A 92 -6.98 2.39 3.24
CA ALA A 92 -7.14 1.83 4.58
C ALA A 92 -5.97 2.33 5.42
N ILE A 93 -6.25 2.89 6.59
CA ILE A 93 -5.22 3.46 7.46
C ILE A 93 -5.29 2.85 8.86
N GLY A 94 -4.23 3.02 9.61
CA GLY A 94 -4.12 2.46 10.94
C GLY A 94 -3.28 3.27 11.90
N ASP A 95 -3.04 2.69 13.07
CA ASP A 95 -2.25 3.32 14.12
C ASP A 95 -0.79 3.42 13.72
N ARG A 96 -0.14 4.48 14.18
CA ARG A 96 1.29 4.68 13.94
C ARG A 96 2.11 3.49 14.44
N VAL A 97 2.96 2.98 13.57
CA VAL A 97 3.94 1.93 13.90
C VAL A 97 5.20 2.63 14.40
N LYS A 98 5.42 2.59 15.72
CA LYS A 98 6.52 3.31 16.38
C LYS A 98 7.88 2.81 15.90
N GLU A 99 8.02 1.51 15.71
CA GLU A 99 9.28 0.86 15.34
C GLU A 99 9.85 1.41 14.03
N LEU A 100 8.99 1.76 13.09
CA LEU A 100 9.39 2.30 11.79
C LEU A 100 9.03 3.78 11.62
N ASP A 101 8.48 4.42 12.66
CA ASP A 101 7.94 5.78 12.57
C ASP A 101 7.00 5.94 11.37
N LEU A 102 6.11 4.98 11.19
CA LEU A 102 5.26 4.83 10.02
C LEU A 102 3.79 5.00 10.36
N LEU A 103 3.08 5.82 9.58
CA LEU A 103 1.61 5.82 9.54
C LEU A 103 1.20 4.88 8.42
N PRO A 104 0.72 3.67 8.75
CA PRO A 104 0.42 2.70 7.71
C PRO A 104 -0.78 3.13 6.88
N HIS A 105 -0.64 3.02 5.57
CA HIS A 105 -1.76 3.17 4.66
C HIS A 105 -1.64 2.17 3.52
N ILE A 106 -2.79 1.65 3.11
CA ILE A 106 -2.89 0.71 2.01
C ILE A 106 -3.79 1.34 0.97
N THR A 107 -3.31 1.46 -0.25
CA THR A 107 -4.10 2.00 -1.34
C THR A 107 -5.08 0.93 -1.81
N LEU A 108 -6.36 1.14 -1.51
CA LEU A 108 -7.44 0.27 -1.97
C LEU A 108 -7.82 0.57 -3.42
N GLY A 109 -7.62 1.80 -3.86
CA GLY A 109 -7.89 2.19 -5.23
C GLY A 109 -7.45 3.61 -5.53
N ARG A 110 -7.37 3.92 -6.83
CA ARG A 110 -7.05 5.25 -7.33
C ARG A 110 -8.29 5.87 -7.95
N ILE A 111 -8.60 7.08 -7.52
CA ILE A 111 -9.77 7.82 -7.99
C ILE A 111 -9.46 8.42 -9.36
N ASN A 112 -10.39 8.28 -10.30
CA ASN A 112 -10.39 9.09 -11.51
C ASN A 112 -10.81 10.50 -11.09
N VAL A 113 -9.84 11.39 -10.92
CA VAL A 113 -10.06 12.72 -10.38
C VAL A 113 -11.02 13.54 -11.24
N TRP A 114 -10.93 13.39 -12.56
CA TRP A 114 -11.79 14.09 -13.50
C TRP A 114 -13.27 13.71 -13.32
N GLU A 115 -13.57 12.43 -13.26
CA GLU A 115 -14.92 11.93 -13.01
C GLU A 115 -15.41 12.25 -11.61
N PHE A 116 -14.52 12.18 -10.61
CA PHE A 116 -14.84 12.48 -9.22
C PHE A 116 -15.26 13.94 -9.04
N ARG A 117 -14.63 14.87 -9.74
CA ARG A 117 -14.95 16.30 -9.69
C ARG A 117 -16.35 16.61 -10.20
N LYS A 118 -16.93 15.74 -11.03
CA LYS A 118 -18.29 15.90 -11.55
C LYS A 118 -19.35 15.57 -10.51
N ILE A 119 -18.98 14.85 -9.45
CA ILE A 119 -19.88 14.49 -8.34
C ILE A 119 -19.91 15.67 -7.38
N GLU A 120 -21.11 16.17 -7.07
CA GLU A 120 -21.25 17.24 -6.10
C GLU A 120 -20.66 16.81 -4.75
N PRO A 121 -19.92 17.69 -4.04
CA PRO A 121 -19.26 17.30 -2.78
C PRO A 121 -20.18 16.64 -1.76
N GLU A 122 -21.42 17.11 -1.63
CA GLU A 122 -22.41 16.57 -0.70
C GLU A 122 -22.96 15.21 -1.12
N GLU A 123 -22.77 14.83 -2.38
CA GLU A 123 -23.21 13.52 -2.90
C GLU A 123 -22.09 12.47 -2.88
N ARG A 124 -20.86 12.89 -2.56
CA ARG A 124 -19.73 11.96 -2.47
C ARG A 124 -19.89 11.10 -1.22
N PRO A 125 -19.69 9.77 -1.35
CA PRO A 125 -19.81 8.91 -0.17
C PRO A 125 -18.78 9.27 0.90
N VAL A 126 -19.18 9.13 2.16
CA VAL A 126 -18.27 9.22 3.29
C VAL A 126 -17.58 7.87 3.42
N LEU A 127 -16.24 7.87 3.40
CA LEU A 127 -15.45 6.64 3.45
C LEU A 127 -15.00 6.27 4.87
N ASP A 128 -15.69 6.73 5.88
CA ASP A 128 -15.29 6.53 7.28
C ASP A 128 -15.80 5.18 7.81
N GLU A 129 -15.44 4.09 7.12
CA GLU A 129 -15.77 2.74 7.55
C GLU A 129 -14.78 2.26 8.60
N ASP A 130 -15.28 1.71 9.69
CA ASP A 130 -14.44 1.11 10.71
C ASP A 130 -13.88 -0.22 10.20
N ILE A 131 -12.56 -0.36 10.32
CA ILE A 131 -11.85 -1.60 10.04
C ILE A 131 -11.28 -2.09 11.36
N ASN A 132 -11.37 -3.38 11.61
CA ASN A 132 -10.73 -3.99 12.76
C ASN A 132 -9.84 -5.13 12.28
N ILE A 133 -8.70 -4.76 11.70
CA ILE A 133 -7.74 -5.72 11.18
C ILE A 133 -6.41 -5.51 11.91
N ASN A 134 -5.92 -6.57 12.53
CA ASN A 134 -4.61 -6.59 13.18
C ASN A 134 -3.82 -7.76 12.60
N PHE A 135 -2.56 -7.51 12.27
CA PHE A 135 -1.70 -8.56 11.74
C PHE A 135 -0.24 -8.34 12.13
N LYS A 136 0.49 -9.45 12.22
CA LYS A 136 1.91 -9.44 12.54
C LYS A 136 2.74 -9.31 11.26
N VAL A 137 3.76 -8.47 11.31
CA VAL A 137 4.74 -8.30 10.24
C VAL A 137 6.03 -8.96 10.69
N SER A 138 6.48 -9.97 9.95
CA SER A 138 7.74 -10.69 10.25
C SER A 138 8.78 -10.58 9.15
N SER A 139 8.45 -9.89 8.05
CA SER A 139 9.39 -9.66 6.95
C SER A 139 9.03 -8.37 6.22
N ILE A 140 10.01 -7.83 5.50
CA ILE A 140 9.81 -6.75 4.54
C ILE A 140 10.33 -7.21 3.18
N GLU A 141 9.75 -6.69 2.11
CA GLU A 141 10.03 -7.15 0.76
C GLU A 141 10.51 -6.01 -0.13
N ILE A 142 11.50 -6.29 -0.96
CA ILE A 142 11.79 -5.45 -2.12
C ILE A 142 10.95 -5.97 -3.29
N MET A 143 10.20 -5.07 -3.91
CA MET A 143 9.29 -5.38 -5.01
C MET A 143 9.62 -4.58 -6.26
N GLU A 144 9.38 -5.19 -7.39
CA GLU A 144 9.45 -4.54 -8.71
C GLU A 144 8.03 -4.31 -9.22
N SER A 145 7.78 -3.11 -9.76
CA SER A 145 6.54 -2.78 -10.43
C SER A 145 6.74 -2.80 -11.93
N VAL A 146 5.97 -3.62 -12.62
CA VAL A 146 5.96 -3.69 -14.09
C VAL A 146 4.56 -3.27 -14.55
N LEU A 147 4.49 -2.27 -15.43
CA LEU A 147 3.23 -1.82 -15.99
C LEU A 147 2.74 -2.84 -17.01
N LYS A 148 1.54 -3.36 -16.78
CA LYS A 148 0.83 -4.26 -17.68
C LYS A 148 -0.45 -3.60 -18.16
N ARG A 149 -1.08 -4.18 -19.16
CA ARG A 149 -2.31 -3.67 -19.76
C ARG A 149 -3.44 -3.51 -18.74
N GLY A 150 -3.52 -4.41 -17.77
CA GLY A 150 -4.54 -4.38 -16.71
C GLY A 150 -4.13 -3.64 -15.46
N GLY A 151 -3.02 -2.91 -15.47
CA GLY A 151 -2.46 -2.20 -14.32
C GLY A 151 -1.09 -2.73 -13.92
N PRO A 152 -0.51 -2.23 -12.84
CA PRO A 152 0.79 -2.69 -12.39
C PRO A 152 0.73 -4.14 -11.91
N GLU A 153 1.80 -4.87 -12.15
CA GLU A 153 2.03 -6.19 -11.60
C GLU A 153 3.26 -6.11 -10.71
N TYR A 154 3.13 -6.52 -9.46
CA TYR A 154 4.22 -6.47 -8.48
C TYR A 154 4.84 -7.84 -8.31
N THR A 155 6.18 -7.87 -8.36
CA THR A 155 6.96 -9.08 -8.17
C THR A 155 7.89 -8.89 -6.99
N ILE A 156 7.89 -9.84 -6.05
CA ILE A 156 8.84 -9.81 -4.93
C ILE A 156 10.20 -10.22 -5.47
N LEU A 157 11.17 -9.32 -5.38
CA LEU A 157 12.55 -9.60 -5.76
C LEU A 157 13.28 -10.31 -4.63
N LYS A 158 13.06 -9.88 -3.41
CA LYS A 158 13.64 -10.51 -2.23
C LYS A 158 12.86 -10.16 -0.97
N SER A 159 12.82 -11.12 -0.04
CA SER A 159 12.18 -10.97 1.26
C SER A 159 13.25 -11.04 2.36
N TYR A 160 13.15 -10.16 3.34
CA TYR A 160 14.06 -10.11 4.48
C TYR A 160 13.29 -10.28 5.77
N ASN A 161 13.69 -11.26 6.58
CA ASN A 161 13.06 -11.49 7.88
C ASN A 161 13.47 -10.42 8.88
N LEU A 162 12.54 -10.06 9.76
CA LEU A 162 12.80 -9.23 10.94
C LEU A 162 13.22 -10.14 12.09
N PHE A 163 14.08 -9.64 12.98
CA PHE A 163 14.60 -10.44 14.09
C PHE A 163 14.34 -9.81 15.45
#